data_59e5c492159f52d8fcf4259ba5b58cd7
#
_entry.id   59e5c492159f52d8fcf4259ba5b58cd7
#
_cell.length_a   1.000
_cell.length_b   1.000
_cell.length_c   1.000
_cell.angle_alpha   90.00
_cell.angle_beta   90.00
_cell.angle_gamma   90.00
#
_symmetry.space_group_name_H-M   'P 1'
#
loop_
_entity.id
_entity.type
_entity.pdbx_description
1 polymer ?
#
loop_
_entity_poly.entity_id
_entity_poly.type
_entity_poly.pdbx_seq_one_letter_code
_entity_poly.pdbx_strand_id
1 'polypeptide(L)'
;MRKSLSDAALKKILETTNERDLFIVGHMYIENVIDRILEKKFNIPSKSIDSTLFTLNLKMDILTESGLIKDNVKKNVELLARIRNRYAHKLEPNEQRIGNYIRELHYLGPAPKLTGMDRKFEKYRFCVIKTFSVLEKMLRK
;
A
#
# COMPACT_ATOMS: atom_id res chain seq x y z
N MET A 1 8.39 19.26 -17.36
CA MET A 1 7.10 18.67 -16.97
C MET A 1 7.22 17.93 -15.64
N ARG A 2 6.39 18.27 -14.69
CA ARG A 2 6.40 17.60 -13.38
C ARG A 2 5.86 16.19 -13.52
N LYS A 3 6.67 15.21 -13.11
CA LYS A 3 6.14 13.85 -12.95
C LYS A 3 5.18 13.81 -11.76
N SER A 4 4.03 13.20 -11.94
CA SER A 4 3.10 13.00 -10.84
C SER A 4 3.68 12.02 -9.82
N LEU A 5 3.20 12.08 -8.58
CA LEU A 5 3.54 11.07 -7.57
C LEU A 5 3.24 9.67 -8.08
N SER A 6 2.14 9.52 -8.81
CA SER A 6 1.71 8.25 -9.39
C SER A 6 2.77 7.68 -10.35
N ASP A 7 3.30 8.51 -11.24
CA ASP A 7 4.31 8.06 -12.20
C ASP A 7 5.60 7.63 -11.52
N ALA A 8 6.06 8.40 -10.54
CA ALA A 8 7.27 8.08 -9.78
C ALA A 8 7.11 6.78 -8.99
N ALA A 9 5.97 6.62 -8.32
CA ALA A 9 5.67 5.43 -7.53
C ALA A 9 5.55 4.19 -8.39
N LEU A 10 4.80 4.26 -9.50
CA LEU A 10 4.63 3.14 -10.41
C LEU A 10 5.96 2.70 -10.99
N LYS A 11 6.81 3.65 -11.39
CA LYS A 11 8.14 3.33 -11.89
C LYS A 11 8.97 2.57 -10.86
N LYS A 12 9.02 3.06 -9.62
CA LYS A 12 9.80 2.42 -8.55
C LYS A 12 9.27 1.03 -8.19
N ILE A 13 7.95 0.88 -8.13
CA ILE A 13 7.32 -0.42 -7.85
C ILE A 13 7.63 -1.41 -8.98
N LEU A 14 7.54 -0.97 -10.25
CA LEU A 14 7.81 -1.81 -11.40
C LEU A 14 9.29 -2.20 -11.54
N GLU A 15 10.20 -1.41 -10.99
CA GLU A 15 11.63 -1.70 -10.98
C GLU A 15 12.01 -2.77 -9.95
N THR A 16 11.13 -3.09 -8.99
CA THR A 16 11.43 -4.11 -7.97
C THR A 16 11.50 -5.51 -8.61
N THR A 17 12.46 -6.32 -8.17
CA THR A 17 12.72 -7.64 -8.73
C THR A 17 12.49 -8.78 -7.75
N ASN A 18 12.21 -8.48 -6.48
CA ASN A 18 11.96 -9.49 -5.45
C ASN A 18 10.85 -9.02 -4.51
N GLU A 19 10.29 -9.97 -3.76
CA GLU A 19 9.15 -9.71 -2.87
C GLU A 19 9.48 -8.71 -1.78
N ARG A 20 10.66 -8.83 -1.17
CA ARG A 20 11.08 -7.91 -0.09
C ARG A 20 11.05 -6.47 -0.57
N ASP A 21 11.71 -6.18 -1.70
CA ASP A 21 11.76 -4.82 -2.25
C ASP A 21 10.38 -4.34 -2.66
N LEU A 22 9.58 -5.21 -3.28
CA LEU A 22 8.22 -4.88 -3.70
C LEU A 22 7.37 -4.39 -2.52
N PHE A 23 7.34 -5.14 -1.43
CA PHE A 23 6.50 -4.80 -0.28
C PHE A 23 7.03 -3.60 0.49
N ILE A 24 8.35 -3.47 0.64
CA ILE A 24 8.94 -2.34 1.35
C ILE A 24 8.73 -1.03 0.56
N VAL A 25 9.06 -1.04 -0.73
CA VAL A 25 8.89 0.15 -1.59
C VAL A 25 7.42 0.48 -1.77
N GLY A 26 6.59 -0.52 -2.05
CA GLY A 26 5.16 -0.33 -2.25
C GLY A 26 4.49 0.27 -1.02
N HIS A 27 4.78 -0.25 0.15
CA HIS A 27 4.22 0.26 1.40
C HIS A 27 4.65 1.69 1.68
N MET A 28 5.91 2.04 1.38
CA MET A 28 6.42 3.39 1.55
C MET A 28 5.59 4.40 0.74
N TYR A 29 5.30 4.08 -0.52
CA TYR A 29 4.48 4.96 -1.36
C TYR A 29 3.03 5.00 -0.92
N ILE A 30 2.48 3.88 -0.45
CA ILE A 30 1.12 3.83 0.08
C ILE A 30 0.99 4.75 1.31
N GLU A 31 1.93 4.66 2.25
CA GLU A 31 1.94 5.54 3.43
C GLU A 31 2.08 7.01 3.01
N ASN A 32 2.91 7.30 2.02
CA ASN A 32 3.10 8.67 1.53
C ASN A 32 1.79 9.25 1.00
N VAL A 33 1.03 8.48 0.23
CA VAL A 33 -0.28 8.92 -0.29
C VAL A 33 -1.26 9.15 0.85
N ILE A 34 -1.32 8.23 1.81
CA ILE A 34 -2.20 8.35 2.97
C ILE A 34 -1.91 9.65 3.72
N ASP A 35 -0.64 9.95 3.96
CA ASP A 35 -0.23 11.17 4.66
C ASP A 35 -0.64 12.43 3.89
N ARG A 36 -0.50 12.40 2.56
CA ARG A 36 -0.93 13.52 1.70
C ARG A 36 -2.43 13.71 1.69
N ILE A 37 -3.21 12.63 1.75
CA ILE A 37 -4.66 12.71 1.84
C ILE A 37 -5.06 13.39 3.16
N LEU A 38 -4.44 12.98 4.27
CA LEU A 38 -4.72 13.56 5.58
C LEU A 38 -4.37 15.05 5.63
N GLU A 39 -3.25 15.43 5.06
CA GLU A 39 -2.82 16.81 4.98
C GLU A 39 -3.78 17.66 4.12
N LYS A 40 -4.08 17.17 2.92
CA LYS A 40 -4.88 17.91 1.94
C LYS A 40 -6.36 17.96 2.28
N LYS A 41 -6.94 16.84 2.68
CA LYS A 41 -8.40 16.72 2.85
C LYS A 41 -8.88 16.97 4.27
N PHE A 42 -8.02 16.76 5.25
CA PHE A 42 -8.36 16.94 6.66
C PHE A 42 -7.60 18.09 7.32
N ASN A 43 -6.71 18.76 6.57
CA ASN A 43 -5.90 19.88 7.05
C ASN A 43 -5.08 19.53 8.30
N ILE A 44 -4.66 18.27 8.41
CA ILE A 44 -3.82 17.84 9.52
C ILE A 44 -2.39 18.28 9.24
N PRO A 45 -1.73 18.99 10.18
CA PRO A 45 -0.37 19.45 9.95
C PRO A 45 0.61 18.29 9.77
N SER A 46 1.59 18.46 8.88
CA SER A 46 2.63 17.45 8.63
C SER A 46 3.31 17.00 9.92
N LYS A 47 3.57 17.93 10.84
CA LYS A 47 4.17 17.63 12.13
C LYS A 47 3.35 16.62 12.93
N SER A 48 2.02 16.73 12.91
CA SER A 48 1.12 15.80 13.58
C SER A 48 1.09 14.46 12.88
N ILE A 49 1.07 14.47 11.54
CA ILE A 49 1.05 13.25 10.72
C ILE A 49 2.31 12.42 10.98
N ASP A 50 3.48 13.08 11.11
CA ASP A 50 4.76 12.42 11.31
C ASP A 50 5.00 11.99 12.78
N SER A 51 4.09 12.33 13.69
CA SER A 51 4.20 11.93 15.09
C SER A 51 4.09 10.41 15.24
N THR A 52 4.91 9.84 16.10
CA THR A 52 4.84 8.40 16.42
C THR A 52 3.53 8.00 17.09
N LEU A 53 2.82 8.96 17.67
CA LEU A 53 1.51 8.73 18.27
C LEU A 53 0.39 8.59 17.22
N PHE A 54 0.62 9.13 16.04
CA PHE A 54 -0.34 9.04 14.93
C PHE A 54 -0.02 7.81 14.09
N THR A 55 -0.49 6.65 14.55
CA THR A 55 -0.19 5.36 13.93
C THR A 55 -0.92 5.17 12.59
N LEU A 56 -0.43 4.25 11.77
CA LEU A 56 -1.10 3.89 10.52
C LEU A 56 -2.54 3.42 10.78
N ASN A 57 -2.77 2.62 11.82
CA ASN A 57 -4.12 2.16 12.16
C ASN A 57 -5.06 3.33 12.41
N LEU A 58 -4.61 4.32 13.17
CA LEU A 58 -5.41 5.51 13.45
C LEU A 58 -5.70 6.31 12.17
N LYS A 59 -4.69 6.47 11.32
CA LYS A 59 -4.86 7.13 10.02
C LYS A 59 -5.91 6.43 9.18
N MET A 60 -5.85 5.10 9.11
CA MET A 60 -6.80 4.32 8.34
C MET A 60 -8.21 4.38 8.91
N ASP A 61 -8.35 4.42 10.23
CA ASP A 61 -9.65 4.59 10.88
C ASP A 61 -10.30 5.93 10.49
N ILE A 62 -9.52 7.00 10.49
CA ILE A 62 -10.02 8.33 10.09
C ILE A 62 -10.53 8.28 8.65
N LEU A 63 -9.75 7.72 7.74
CA LEU A 63 -10.12 7.66 6.31
C LEU A 63 -11.36 6.77 6.09
N THR A 64 -11.47 5.68 6.81
CA THR A 64 -12.60 4.75 6.66
C THR A 64 -13.88 5.34 7.26
N GLU A 65 -13.80 5.87 8.47
CA GLU A 65 -14.97 6.43 9.15
C GLU A 65 -15.49 7.70 8.48
N SER A 66 -14.62 8.46 7.81
CA SER A 66 -15.04 9.61 7.03
C SER A 66 -15.74 9.23 5.73
N GLY A 67 -15.75 7.94 5.38
CA GLY A 67 -16.33 7.46 4.13
C GLY A 67 -15.45 7.63 2.91
N LEU A 68 -14.22 8.09 3.08
CA LEU A 68 -13.31 8.36 1.97
C LEU A 68 -12.79 7.07 1.33
N ILE A 69 -12.55 6.05 2.14
CA ILE A 69 -12.12 4.74 1.63
C ILE A 69 -13.01 3.62 2.15
N LYS A 70 -13.07 2.53 1.38
CA LYS A 70 -13.85 1.35 1.73
C LYS A 70 -13.07 0.40 2.63
N ASP A 71 -13.79 -0.48 3.31
CA ASP A 71 -13.18 -1.46 4.24
C ASP A 71 -12.18 -2.38 3.55
N ASN A 72 -12.42 -2.77 2.28
CA ASN A 72 -11.49 -3.63 1.56
C ASN A 72 -10.16 -2.93 1.26
N VAL A 73 -10.16 -1.62 1.04
CA VAL A 73 -8.93 -0.82 0.87
C VAL A 73 -8.18 -0.77 2.20
N LYS A 74 -8.88 -0.50 3.30
CA LYS A 74 -8.31 -0.52 4.65
C LYS A 74 -7.66 -1.87 4.94
N LYS A 75 -8.36 -2.96 4.64
CA LYS A 75 -7.86 -4.33 4.86
C LYS A 75 -6.57 -4.57 4.09
N ASN A 76 -6.52 -4.16 2.82
CA ASN A 76 -5.30 -4.30 2.01
C ASN A 76 -4.12 -3.53 2.61
N VAL A 77 -4.33 -2.29 3.03
CA VAL A 77 -3.27 -1.48 3.64
C VAL A 77 -2.74 -2.16 4.90
N GLU A 78 -3.63 -2.66 5.75
CA GLU A 78 -3.25 -3.37 6.97
C GLU A 78 -2.44 -4.64 6.68
N LEU A 79 -2.88 -5.43 5.69
CA LEU A 79 -2.17 -6.65 5.29
C LEU A 79 -0.80 -6.34 4.70
N LEU A 80 -0.73 -5.34 3.83
CA LEU A 80 0.55 -4.90 3.24
C LEU A 80 1.51 -4.40 4.32
N ALA A 81 1.00 -3.71 5.34
CA ALA A 81 1.81 -3.27 6.48
C ALA A 81 2.38 -4.47 7.25
N ARG A 82 1.58 -5.49 7.49
CA ARG A 82 2.04 -6.71 8.18
C ARG A 82 3.10 -7.45 7.38
N ILE A 83 2.91 -7.57 6.08
CA ILE A 83 3.88 -8.21 5.18
C ILE A 83 5.19 -7.42 5.19
N ARG A 84 5.10 -6.11 5.03
CA ARG A 84 6.26 -5.21 5.05
C ARG A 84 7.04 -5.34 6.36
N ASN A 85 6.34 -5.38 7.50
CA ASN A 85 6.98 -5.50 8.80
C ASN A 85 7.73 -6.83 8.94
N ARG A 86 7.20 -7.91 8.40
CA ARG A 86 7.89 -9.21 8.40
C ARG A 86 9.21 -9.12 7.64
N TYR A 87 9.20 -8.54 6.44
CA TYR A 87 10.40 -8.38 5.63
C TYR A 87 11.40 -7.40 6.25
N ALA A 88 10.93 -6.36 6.91
CA ALA A 88 11.81 -5.34 7.52
C ALA A 88 12.50 -5.85 8.77
N HIS A 89 11.87 -6.75 9.55
CA HIS A 89 12.37 -7.19 10.85
C HIS A 89 12.94 -8.61 10.87
N LYS A 90 12.83 -9.37 9.78
CA LYS A 90 13.33 -10.72 9.68
C LYS A 90 14.19 -10.89 8.44
N LEU A 91 15.39 -11.46 8.61
CA LEU A 91 16.23 -11.84 7.47
C LEU A 91 15.57 -12.96 6.66
N GLU A 92 15.00 -13.94 7.36
CA GLU A 92 14.25 -15.03 6.75
C GLU A 92 12.83 -15.04 7.32
N PRO A 93 11.91 -14.26 6.70
CA PRO A 93 10.55 -14.21 7.19
C PRO A 93 9.84 -15.55 6.97
N ASN A 94 8.86 -15.84 7.83
CA ASN A 94 8.05 -17.05 7.71
C ASN A 94 7.18 -16.96 6.46
N GLU A 95 7.53 -17.72 5.43
CA GLU A 95 6.84 -17.70 4.13
C GLU A 95 5.38 -18.11 4.24
N GLN A 96 5.07 -19.06 5.12
CA GLN A 96 3.68 -19.49 5.31
C GLN A 96 2.82 -18.37 5.88
N ARG A 97 3.33 -17.63 6.85
CA ARG A 97 2.60 -16.49 7.44
C ARG A 97 2.40 -15.37 6.42
N ILE A 98 3.45 -15.06 5.66
CA ILE A 98 3.35 -14.07 4.58
C ILE A 98 2.35 -14.54 3.53
N GLY A 99 2.40 -15.80 3.13
CA GLY A 99 1.47 -16.39 2.19
C GLY A 99 0.02 -16.31 2.66
N ASN A 100 -0.22 -16.46 3.97
CA ASN A 100 -1.56 -16.33 4.54
C ASN A 100 -2.07 -14.89 4.41
N TYR A 101 -1.23 -13.89 4.69
CA TYR A 101 -1.61 -12.49 4.50
C TYR A 101 -1.90 -12.18 3.04
N ILE A 102 -1.07 -12.66 2.12
CA ILE A 102 -1.23 -12.43 0.70
C ILE A 102 -2.54 -13.00 0.18
N ARG A 103 -2.94 -14.18 0.66
CA ARG A 103 -4.21 -14.79 0.24
C ARG A 103 -5.42 -13.97 0.63
N GLU A 104 -5.33 -13.14 1.65
CA GLU A 104 -6.41 -12.27 2.09
C GLU A 104 -6.45 -10.94 1.34
N LEU A 105 -5.44 -10.61 0.53
CA LEU A 105 -5.41 -9.36 -0.23
C LEU A 105 -6.53 -9.31 -1.27
N HIS A 106 -7.16 -8.14 -1.38
CA HIS A 106 -8.21 -7.89 -2.36
C HIS A 106 -7.60 -7.29 -3.63
N TYR A 107 -8.13 -7.68 -4.78
CA TYR A 107 -7.71 -7.08 -6.05
C TYR A 107 -8.25 -5.65 -6.24
N LEU A 108 -9.28 -5.27 -5.50
CA LEU A 108 -9.94 -3.95 -5.62
C LEU A 108 -10.47 -3.69 -7.02
N GLY A 109 -10.97 -4.76 -7.64
CA GLY A 109 -11.49 -4.76 -9.00
C GLY A 109 -11.39 -6.16 -9.59
N PRO A 110 -11.58 -6.30 -10.91
CA PRO A 110 -11.44 -7.61 -11.56
C PRO A 110 -10.03 -8.18 -11.37
N ALA A 111 -9.94 -9.46 -11.06
CA ALA A 111 -8.65 -10.13 -10.95
C ALA A 111 -7.96 -10.14 -12.33
N PRO A 112 -6.66 -9.84 -12.40
CA PRO A 112 -5.94 -9.86 -13.66
C PRO A 112 -5.74 -11.29 -14.15
N LYS A 113 -5.64 -11.46 -15.46
CA LYS A 113 -5.21 -12.72 -16.05
C LYS A 113 -3.70 -12.77 -15.95
N LEU A 114 -3.19 -13.59 -15.05
CA LEU A 114 -1.76 -13.74 -14.82
C LEU A 114 -1.26 -14.97 -15.56
N THR A 115 -0.26 -14.78 -16.40
CA THR A 115 0.37 -15.84 -17.17
C THR A 115 1.88 -15.80 -16.94
N GLY A 116 2.53 -16.96 -16.99
CA GLY A 116 3.98 -17.05 -16.90
C GLY A 116 4.49 -17.62 -15.58
N MET A 117 5.81 -17.69 -15.47
CA MET A 117 6.48 -18.36 -14.34
C MET A 117 6.43 -17.58 -13.05
N ASP A 118 6.36 -16.24 -13.12
CA ASP A 118 6.35 -15.36 -11.94
C ASP A 118 4.95 -14.92 -11.54
N ARG A 119 3.98 -15.79 -11.73
CA ARG A 119 2.56 -15.49 -11.46
C ARG A 119 2.32 -14.96 -10.05
N LYS A 120 2.99 -15.52 -9.04
CA LYS A 120 2.86 -15.08 -7.65
C LYS A 120 3.36 -13.66 -7.48
N PHE A 121 4.56 -13.36 -7.96
CA PHE A 121 5.16 -12.04 -7.85
C PHE A 121 4.32 -10.98 -8.55
N GLU A 122 3.81 -11.29 -9.74
CA GLU A 122 2.95 -10.36 -10.47
C GLU A 122 1.62 -10.13 -9.77
N LYS A 123 1.05 -11.15 -9.13
CA LYS A 123 -0.14 -11.00 -8.30
C LYS A 123 0.11 -10.02 -7.16
N TYR A 124 1.25 -10.17 -6.46
CA TYR A 124 1.60 -9.30 -5.36
C TYR A 124 1.81 -7.86 -5.84
N ARG A 125 2.55 -7.71 -6.94
CA ARG A 125 2.77 -6.41 -7.57
C ARG A 125 1.45 -5.76 -7.96
N PHE A 126 0.54 -6.51 -8.54
CA PHE A 126 -0.78 -6.01 -8.92
C PHE A 126 -1.55 -5.48 -7.70
N CYS A 127 -1.58 -6.23 -6.60
CA CYS A 127 -2.29 -5.81 -5.39
C CYS A 127 -1.67 -4.53 -4.81
N VAL A 128 -0.35 -4.42 -4.79
CA VAL A 128 0.35 -3.21 -4.32
C VAL A 128 0.00 -2.01 -5.19
N ILE A 129 0.12 -2.15 -6.51
CA ILE A 129 -0.17 -1.08 -7.46
C ILE A 129 -1.63 -0.65 -7.38
N LYS A 130 -2.54 -1.61 -7.30
CA LYS A 130 -3.98 -1.31 -7.26
C LYS A 130 -4.35 -0.57 -5.98
N THR A 131 -3.81 -1.00 -4.84
CA THR A 131 -4.04 -0.33 -3.55
C THR A 131 -3.52 1.11 -3.61
N PHE A 132 -2.29 1.30 -4.10
CA PHE A 132 -1.73 2.64 -4.30
C PHE A 132 -2.61 3.48 -5.22
N SER A 133 -3.03 2.93 -6.35
CA SER A 133 -3.81 3.66 -7.36
C SER A 133 -5.17 4.12 -6.83
N VAL A 134 -5.84 3.27 -6.06
CA VAL A 134 -7.14 3.63 -5.44
C VAL A 134 -6.96 4.81 -4.48
N LEU A 135 -5.92 4.76 -3.64
CA LEU A 135 -5.63 5.84 -2.69
C LEU A 135 -5.22 7.13 -3.42
N GLU A 136 -4.40 7.02 -4.45
CA GLU A 136 -3.94 8.18 -5.21
C GLU A 136 -5.11 8.89 -5.91
N LYS A 137 -6.10 8.15 -6.38
CA LYS A 137 -7.33 8.73 -6.93
C LYS A 137 -8.09 9.55 -5.89
N MET A 138 -8.10 9.10 -4.63
CA MET A 138 -8.72 9.85 -3.54
C MET A 138 -7.99 11.18 -3.30
N LEU A 139 -6.67 11.17 -3.43
CA LEU A 139 -5.87 12.38 -3.28
C LEU A 139 -6.20 13.42 -4.36
N ARG A 140 -6.46 12.98 -5.58
CA ARG A 140 -6.75 13.86 -6.71
C ARG A 140 -8.18 14.42 -6.73
N LYS A 141 -9.09 13.78 -6.04
CA LYS A 141 -10.44 14.31 -5.89
C LYS A 141 -10.43 15.49 -4.93
#